data_8b3b0503de28cc9cbe494ebbb0f22126
#
_entry.id   8b3b0503de28cc9cbe494ebbb0f22126
#
_cell.length_a   1.000
_cell.length_b   1.000
_cell.length_c   1.000
_cell.angle_alpha   90.00
_cell.angle_beta   90.00
_cell.angle_gamma   90.00
#
_symmetry.space_group_name_H-M   'P 1'
#
loop_
_entity.id
_entity.type
_entity.pdbx_description
1 polymer ?
#
loop_
_entity_poly.entity_id
_entity_poly.type
_entity_poly.pdbx_seq_one_letter_code
_entity_poly.pdbx_strand_id
1 'polypeptide(L)'
;MKIENVEYKVIEDKRVVVASIRGISFDAINVFNNRFLAHATSHLDLVSAWDDQKFMMPYSMKAVARCIPDDEFSVEKGKQIALKKLSEKYNRSLDRHLMHIANAMKKCLDNMDVYFTKHKMI
;
A
#
# COMPACT_ATOMS: atom_id res chain seq x y z
N MET A 1 1.63 1.43 -8.77
CA MET A 1 2.22 2.66 -8.26
C MET A 1 3.72 2.46 -8.09
N LYS A 2 4.51 3.44 -8.44
CA LYS A 2 5.97 3.34 -8.36
C LYS A 2 6.43 3.61 -6.93
N ILE A 3 7.24 2.73 -6.37
CA ILE A 3 7.79 2.93 -5.03
C ILE A 3 9.07 3.77 -5.11
N GLU A 4 9.29 4.57 -4.05
CA GLU A 4 10.43 5.47 -3.94
C GLU A 4 11.21 5.18 -2.65
N ASN A 5 12.44 5.68 -2.60
CA ASN A 5 13.29 5.57 -1.41
C ASN A 5 13.56 4.12 -0.98
N VAL A 6 13.81 3.27 -1.97
CA VAL A 6 14.15 1.87 -1.72
C VAL A 6 15.58 1.78 -1.21
N GLU A 7 15.76 1.10 -0.10
CA GLU A 7 17.07 0.80 0.45
C GLU A 7 17.46 -0.64 0.11
N TYR A 8 18.74 -0.85 -0.16
CA TYR A 8 19.26 -2.17 -0.52
C TYR A 8 20.31 -2.60 0.48
N LYS A 9 20.27 -3.87 0.88
CA LYS A 9 21.30 -4.49 1.69
C LYS A 9 21.81 -5.71 0.95
N VAL A 10 23.12 -5.76 0.71
CA VAL A 10 23.77 -6.88 0.04
C VAL A 10 24.48 -7.72 1.09
N ILE A 11 24.18 -9.01 1.13
CA ILE A 11 24.83 -9.97 2.02
C ILE A 11 25.58 -10.95 1.12
N GLU A 12 26.85 -10.64 0.85
CA GLU A 12 27.66 -11.39 -0.11
C GLU A 12 27.87 -12.84 0.29
N ASP A 13 28.15 -13.09 1.57
CA ASP A 13 28.39 -14.43 2.11
C ASP A 13 27.20 -15.36 1.84
N LYS A 14 25.99 -14.82 1.90
CA LYS A 14 24.77 -15.59 1.69
C LYS A 14 24.23 -15.44 0.27
N ARG A 15 24.89 -14.64 -0.55
CA ARG A 15 24.47 -14.36 -1.94
C ARG A 15 23.04 -13.86 -2.01
N VAL A 16 22.74 -12.86 -1.19
CA VAL A 16 21.38 -12.33 -1.00
C VAL A 16 21.40 -10.82 -1.15
N VAL A 17 20.37 -10.30 -1.81
CA VAL A 17 20.11 -8.85 -1.86
C VAL A 17 18.74 -8.61 -1.26
N VAL A 18 18.63 -7.69 -0.31
CA VAL A 18 17.38 -7.31 0.33
C VAL A 18 17.02 -5.88 -0.11
N ALA A 19 15.83 -5.71 -0.67
CA ALA A 19 15.25 -4.39 -0.95
C ALA A 19 14.21 -4.09 0.13
N SER A 20 14.21 -2.88 0.66
CA SER A 20 13.27 -2.49 1.70
C SER A 20 12.77 -1.07 1.52
N ILE A 21 11.56 -0.83 1.96
CA ILE A 21 10.95 0.50 2.07
C ILE A 21 10.35 0.64 3.46
N ARG A 22 10.23 1.88 3.92
CA ARG A 22 9.62 2.18 5.22
C ARG A 22 8.87 3.51 5.15
N GLY A 23 8.05 3.77 6.17
CA GLY A 23 7.24 4.98 6.22
C GLY A 23 6.03 4.92 5.31
N ILE A 24 5.51 3.72 5.01
CA ILE A 24 4.40 3.53 4.07
C ILE A 24 3.04 3.35 4.74
N SER A 25 2.96 3.52 6.06
CA SER A 25 1.72 3.24 6.81
C SER A 25 0.51 3.99 6.28
N PHE A 26 0.67 5.22 5.85
CA PHE A 26 -0.44 6.07 5.41
C PHE A 26 -0.61 6.11 3.89
N ASP A 27 0.15 5.32 3.15
CA ASP A 27 0.14 5.39 1.68
C ASP A 27 -1.24 5.11 1.09
N ALA A 28 -1.92 4.06 1.56
CA ALA A 28 -3.26 3.73 1.06
C ALA A 28 -4.26 4.84 1.36
N ILE A 29 -4.22 5.40 2.56
CA ILE A 29 -5.09 6.52 2.97
C ILE A 29 -4.83 7.74 2.09
N ASN A 30 -3.55 8.07 1.88
CA ASN A 30 -3.17 9.22 1.06
C ASN A 30 -3.56 9.05 -0.40
N VAL A 31 -3.34 7.86 -0.97
CA VAL A 31 -3.75 7.56 -2.34
C VAL A 31 -5.26 7.67 -2.50
N PHE A 32 -6.01 7.12 -1.55
CA PHE A 32 -7.47 7.17 -1.61
C PHE A 32 -7.97 8.61 -1.56
N ASN A 33 -7.48 9.40 -0.62
CA ASN A 33 -7.90 10.80 -0.47
C ASN A 33 -7.53 11.63 -1.70
N ASN A 34 -6.31 11.49 -2.19
CA ASN A 34 -5.83 12.28 -3.32
C ASN A 34 -6.47 11.90 -4.65
N ARG A 35 -6.73 10.62 -4.84
CA ARG A 35 -7.25 10.12 -6.13
C ARG A 35 -8.77 10.14 -6.21
N PHE A 36 -9.45 9.79 -5.13
CA PHE A 36 -10.91 9.60 -5.17
C PHE A 36 -11.70 10.68 -4.46
N LEU A 37 -11.13 11.36 -3.47
CA LEU A 37 -11.83 12.40 -2.70
C LEU A 37 -11.44 13.83 -3.07
N ALA A 38 -10.33 14.02 -3.78
CA ALA A 38 -9.81 15.35 -4.09
C ALA A 38 -10.81 16.26 -4.82
N HIS A 39 -11.67 15.67 -5.65
CA HIS A 39 -12.67 16.42 -6.41
C HIS A 39 -13.99 16.59 -5.64
N ALA A 40 -14.22 15.77 -4.62
CA ALA A 40 -15.44 15.82 -3.83
C ALA A 40 -15.31 16.78 -2.65
N THR A 41 -14.14 16.81 -2.01
CA THR A 41 -13.90 17.59 -0.80
C THR A 41 -12.46 18.13 -0.80
N SER A 42 -12.27 19.38 -1.18
CA SER A 42 -10.93 19.97 -1.26
C SER A 42 -10.27 20.18 0.11
N HIS A 43 -11.05 20.21 1.19
CA HIS A 43 -10.54 20.50 2.54
C HIS A 43 -10.91 19.46 3.58
N LEU A 44 -11.59 18.40 3.17
CA LEU A 44 -12.08 17.38 4.10
C LEU A 44 -11.44 16.04 3.81
N ASP A 45 -10.72 15.51 4.78
CA ASP A 45 -10.17 14.17 4.73
C ASP A 45 -11.12 13.21 5.45
N LEU A 46 -12.07 12.63 4.71
CA LEU A 46 -13.09 11.75 5.29
C LEU A 46 -12.51 10.45 5.81
N VAL A 47 -11.43 9.95 5.19
CA VAL A 47 -10.83 8.69 5.59
C VAL A 47 -10.08 8.82 6.90
N SER A 48 -9.31 9.90 7.08
CA SER A 48 -8.57 10.08 8.33
C SER A 48 -9.47 10.54 9.48
N ALA A 49 -10.73 10.88 9.24
CA ALA A 49 -11.70 11.13 10.29
C ALA A 49 -12.21 9.82 10.92
N TRP A 50 -11.94 8.68 10.27
CA TRP A 50 -12.33 7.37 10.75
C TRP A 50 -11.20 6.74 11.56
N ASP A 51 -11.27 5.44 11.81
CA ASP A 51 -10.21 4.69 12.47
C ASP A 51 -9.06 4.41 11.49
N ASP A 52 -8.07 5.28 11.48
CA ASP A 52 -6.91 5.18 10.59
C ASP A 52 -6.19 3.83 10.71
N GLN A 53 -6.16 3.24 11.90
CA GLN A 53 -5.46 1.97 12.13
C GLN A 53 -5.99 0.84 11.25
N LYS A 54 -7.27 0.85 10.92
CA LYS A 54 -7.88 -0.16 10.04
C LYS A 54 -7.39 -0.06 8.60
N PHE A 55 -6.97 1.13 8.19
CA PHE A 55 -6.60 1.41 6.80
C PHE A 55 -5.11 1.58 6.60
N MET A 56 -4.35 1.53 7.69
CA MET A 56 -2.90 1.67 7.64
C MET A 56 -2.26 0.42 7.05
N MET A 57 -1.30 0.64 6.17
CA MET A 57 -0.40 -0.40 5.69
C MET A 57 0.68 -0.67 6.75
N PRO A 58 1.43 -1.78 6.65
CA PRO A 58 2.60 -1.97 7.51
C PRO A 58 3.56 -0.80 7.35
N TYR A 59 4.28 -0.45 8.42
CA TYR A 59 5.24 0.66 8.37
C TYR A 59 6.34 0.42 7.36
N SER A 60 6.78 -0.83 7.23
CA SER A 60 7.88 -1.19 6.33
C SER A 60 7.58 -2.50 5.61
N MET A 61 8.22 -2.69 4.47
CA MET A 61 8.19 -3.92 3.70
C MET A 61 9.58 -4.22 3.17
N LYS A 62 9.86 -5.49 2.98
CA LYS A 62 11.11 -5.94 2.36
C LYS A 62 10.86 -7.13 1.46
N ALA A 63 11.74 -7.29 0.49
CA ALA A 63 11.78 -8.45 -0.38
C ALA A 63 13.22 -8.88 -0.57
N VAL A 64 13.42 -10.17 -0.80
CA VAL A 64 14.74 -10.80 -0.82
C VAL A 64 14.93 -11.49 -2.16
N ALA A 65 16.08 -11.22 -2.81
CA ALA A 65 16.53 -11.97 -3.97
C ALA A 65 17.69 -12.87 -3.52
N ARG A 66 17.56 -14.16 -3.78
CA ARG A 66 18.60 -15.14 -3.48
C ARG A 66 19.18 -15.68 -4.76
N CYS A 67 20.51 -15.69 -4.84
CA CYS A 67 21.21 -16.32 -5.96
C CYS A 67 21.28 -17.82 -5.76
N ILE A 68 20.94 -18.59 -6.79
CA ILE A 68 21.09 -20.05 -6.74
C ILE A 68 22.58 -20.42 -6.71
N PRO A 69 22.95 -21.52 -6.02
CA PRO A 69 24.37 -21.88 -5.83
C PRO A 69 25.17 -22.04 -7.11
N ASP A 70 24.53 -22.51 -8.20
CA ASP A 70 25.18 -22.76 -9.47
C ASP A 70 25.35 -21.53 -10.35
N ASP A 71 24.69 -20.40 -9.99
CA ASP A 71 24.79 -19.17 -10.76
C ASP A 71 25.86 -18.24 -10.18
N GLU A 72 26.40 -17.40 -11.04
CA GLU A 72 27.30 -16.34 -10.63
C GLU A 72 26.48 -15.24 -9.90
N PHE A 73 26.94 -14.82 -8.73
CA PHE A 73 26.27 -13.78 -7.96
C PHE A 73 26.47 -12.40 -8.61
N SER A 74 25.36 -11.75 -8.98
CA SER A 74 25.37 -10.40 -9.52
C SER A 74 24.52 -9.48 -8.61
N VAL A 75 25.17 -8.47 -8.06
CA VAL A 75 24.49 -7.46 -7.19
C VAL A 75 23.44 -6.72 -7.99
N GLU A 76 23.77 -6.30 -9.23
CA GLU A 76 22.83 -5.58 -10.09
C GLU A 76 21.57 -6.38 -10.38
N LYS A 77 21.75 -7.64 -10.77
CA LYS A 77 20.64 -8.53 -11.05
C LYS A 77 19.83 -8.81 -9.79
N GLY A 78 20.51 -8.99 -8.66
CA GLY A 78 19.85 -9.18 -7.37
C GLY A 78 19.01 -7.98 -6.95
N LYS A 79 19.51 -6.77 -7.16
CA LYS A 79 18.76 -5.55 -6.89
C LYS A 79 17.50 -5.45 -7.76
N GLN A 80 17.61 -5.76 -9.04
CA GLN A 80 16.46 -5.73 -9.95
C GLN A 80 15.39 -6.73 -9.53
N ILE A 81 15.77 -7.93 -9.18
CA ILE A 81 14.85 -8.99 -8.74
C ILE A 81 14.19 -8.60 -7.41
N ALA A 82 14.97 -8.14 -6.45
CA ALA A 82 14.46 -7.72 -5.15
C ALA A 82 13.49 -6.54 -5.28
N LEU A 83 13.82 -5.57 -6.13
CA LEU A 83 12.95 -4.43 -6.39
C LEU A 83 11.62 -4.86 -7.03
N LYS A 84 11.68 -5.75 -8.01
CA LYS A 84 10.46 -6.30 -8.65
C LYS A 84 9.55 -6.98 -7.63
N LYS A 85 10.13 -7.84 -6.80
CA LYS A 85 9.39 -8.55 -5.75
C LYS A 85 8.79 -7.58 -4.73
N LEU A 86 9.56 -6.57 -4.33
CA LEU A 86 9.10 -5.54 -3.40
C LEU A 86 7.96 -4.73 -3.99
N SER A 87 8.07 -4.32 -5.25
CA SER A 87 7.03 -3.56 -5.96
C SER A 87 5.73 -4.36 -6.05
N GLU A 88 5.81 -5.63 -6.39
CA GLU A 88 4.64 -6.51 -6.45
C GLU A 88 3.98 -6.66 -5.09
N LYS A 89 4.77 -6.85 -4.05
CA LYS A 89 4.29 -6.98 -2.67
C LYS A 89 3.61 -5.69 -2.19
N TYR A 90 4.25 -4.56 -2.45
CA TYR A 90 3.72 -3.24 -2.10
C TYR A 90 2.39 -2.97 -2.81
N ASN A 91 2.33 -3.20 -4.11
CA ASN A 91 1.12 -2.91 -4.89
C ASN A 91 -0.04 -3.82 -4.49
N ARG A 92 0.22 -5.08 -4.17
CA ARG A 92 -0.83 -5.97 -3.64
C ARG A 92 -1.37 -5.48 -2.31
N SER A 93 -0.48 -5.05 -1.42
CA SER A 93 -0.88 -4.51 -0.12
C SER A 93 -1.67 -3.20 -0.28
N LEU A 94 -1.19 -2.31 -1.15
CA LEU A 94 -1.86 -1.06 -1.45
C LEU A 94 -3.29 -1.31 -1.97
N ASP A 95 -3.43 -2.18 -2.96
CA ASP A 95 -4.73 -2.52 -3.54
C ASP A 95 -5.68 -3.11 -2.50
N ARG A 96 -5.18 -3.99 -1.65
CA ARG A 96 -5.99 -4.60 -0.60
C ARG A 96 -6.50 -3.56 0.40
N HIS A 97 -5.64 -2.62 0.81
CA HIS A 97 -6.03 -1.57 1.74
C HIS A 97 -6.95 -0.55 1.09
N LEU A 98 -6.73 -0.20 -0.17
CA LEU A 98 -7.66 0.64 -0.93
C LEU A 98 -9.05 -0.01 -1.01
N MET A 99 -9.10 -1.32 -1.21
CA MET A 99 -10.36 -2.05 -1.25
C MET A 99 -11.06 -2.04 0.11
N HIS A 100 -10.31 -2.16 1.20
CA HIS A 100 -10.87 -2.05 2.55
C HIS A 100 -11.51 -0.67 2.79
N ILE A 101 -10.84 0.39 2.36
CA ILE A 101 -11.37 1.75 2.47
C ILE A 101 -12.63 1.89 1.63
N ALA A 102 -12.61 1.41 0.39
CA ALA A 102 -13.75 1.46 -0.51
C ALA A 102 -14.97 0.71 0.06
N ASN A 103 -14.73 -0.46 0.64
CA ASN A 103 -15.81 -1.26 1.25
C ASN A 103 -16.40 -0.56 2.48
N ALA A 104 -15.57 0.09 3.29
CA ALA A 104 -16.04 0.87 4.44
C ALA A 104 -16.90 2.04 4.00
N MET A 105 -16.49 2.71 2.93
CA MET A 105 -17.21 3.83 2.34
C MET A 105 -18.56 3.39 1.78
N LYS A 106 -18.58 2.27 1.05
CA LYS A 106 -19.79 1.69 0.51
C LYS A 106 -20.79 1.34 1.62
N LYS A 107 -20.29 0.75 2.70
CA LYS A 107 -21.12 0.41 3.86
C LYS A 107 -21.73 1.68 4.49
N CYS A 108 -20.96 2.76 4.57
CA CYS A 108 -21.44 4.04 5.06
C CYS A 108 -22.57 4.58 4.19
N LEU A 109 -22.41 4.54 2.86
CA LEU A 109 -23.44 4.98 1.92
C LEU A 109 -24.70 4.11 2.00
N ASP A 110 -24.55 2.81 2.14
CA ASP A 110 -25.69 1.90 2.30
C ASP A 110 -26.47 2.22 3.57
N ASN A 111 -25.80 2.55 4.66
CA ASN A 111 -26.43 2.96 5.91
C ASN A 111 -27.20 4.29 5.75
N MET A 112 -26.65 5.22 4.98
CA MET A 112 -27.31 6.49 4.68
C MET A 112 -28.58 6.28 3.87
N ASP A 113 -28.53 5.39 2.87
CA ASP A 113 -29.70 5.05 2.06
C ASP A 113 -30.85 4.49 2.93
N VAL A 114 -30.51 3.57 3.82
CA VAL A 114 -31.49 3.00 4.76
C VAL A 114 -32.10 4.09 5.64
N TYR A 115 -31.27 5.00 6.16
CA TYR A 115 -31.75 6.10 6.99
C TYR A 115 -32.70 7.01 6.22
N PHE A 116 -32.32 7.44 5.03
CA PHE A 116 -33.15 8.37 4.23
C PHE A 116 -34.46 7.72 3.79
N THR A 117 -34.44 6.47 3.40
CA THR A 117 -35.64 5.73 3.02
C THR A 117 -36.61 5.63 4.21
N LYS A 118 -36.09 5.26 5.38
CA LYS A 118 -36.89 5.08 6.59
C LYS A 118 -37.49 6.38 7.07
N HIS A 119 -36.78 7.50 6.93
CA HIS A 119 -37.23 8.82 7.42
C HIS A 119 -37.88 9.69 6.34
N LYS A 120 -38.02 9.17 5.13
CA LYS A 120 -38.65 9.87 4.00
C LYS A 120 -38.05 11.28 3.76
N MET A 121 -36.72 11.35 3.83
CA MET A 121 -35.99 12.61 3.67
C MET A 121 -35.60 12.92 2.21
N ILE A 122 -36.03 12.11 1.30
CA ILE A 122 -35.72 12.26 -0.14
C ILE A 122 -36.89 12.95 -0.82
#